data_3e5a50a971e26d2f4bb4a2cfd00e4f54
#
_entry.id   3e5a50a971e26d2f4bb4a2cfd00e4f54
#
_cell.length_a   1.000
_cell.length_b   1.000
_cell.length_c   1.000
_cell.angle_alpha   90.00
_cell.angle_beta   90.00
_cell.angle_gamma   90.00
#
_symmetry.space_group_name_H-M   'P 1'
#
loop_
_entity.id
_entity.type
_entity.pdbx_description
1 polymer ?
#
loop_
_entity_poly.entity_id
_entity_poly.type
_entity_poly.pdbx_seq_one_letter_code
_entity_poly.pdbx_strand_id
1 'polypeptide(L)'
;MRVRLVRALGSIAAVLLLSGVISILEYRRMSDYVSELISSNIKSINLSQKLSDITREYDQQMLAVVVTNDISLMPEFDIEDFTAQADSLKASVKSPLGMEMIDTLVVSFDAFMKTSMKFDEVFLADSVDTGEWFFGTLQPRYSKFRHDINVLNEYIYEDLQNNSADFDAGFYRSIIPGVVSVAAGLILIFLLLYFIMVNYVNPIYRISDGIDAYKATGRLFKYNFDGDDQLANINSGVSDLIDENHELRRRVKALKEKE
;
A
#
# COMPACT_ATOMS: atom_id res chain seq x y z
N MET A 1 36.77 -12.03 19.97
CA MET A 1 35.43 -12.11 20.55
C MET A 1 34.58 -10.86 20.23
N ARG A 2 34.88 -9.71 20.78
CA ARG A 2 34.09 -8.43 20.61
C ARG A 2 33.80 -8.07 19.15
N VAL A 3 34.80 -8.18 18.26
CA VAL A 3 34.70 -7.84 16.85
C VAL A 3 33.78 -8.79 16.07
N ARG A 4 33.77 -10.08 16.38
CA ARG A 4 32.90 -11.07 15.72
C ARG A 4 31.44 -10.84 16.11
N LEU A 5 31.15 -10.58 17.38
CA LEU A 5 29.83 -10.29 17.89
C LEU A 5 29.27 -8.97 17.32
N VAL A 6 30.09 -7.92 17.28
CA VAL A 6 29.70 -6.63 16.70
C VAL A 6 29.42 -6.74 15.21
N ARG A 7 30.19 -7.51 14.45
CA ARG A 7 29.93 -7.75 13.02
C ARG A 7 28.62 -8.53 12.80
N ALA A 8 28.37 -9.57 13.59
CA ALA A 8 27.13 -10.35 13.49
C ALA A 8 25.91 -9.47 13.83
N LEU A 9 25.95 -8.71 14.93
CA LEU A 9 24.88 -7.77 15.30
C LEU A 9 24.70 -6.67 14.25
N GLY A 10 25.81 -6.10 13.77
CA GLY A 10 25.80 -5.07 12.74
C GLY A 10 25.21 -5.54 11.41
N SER A 11 25.51 -6.78 11.00
CA SER A 11 24.91 -7.34 9.76
C SER A 11 23.40 -7.57 9.89
N ILE A 12 22.93 -8.06 11.04
CA ILE A 12 21.49 -8.22 11.31
C ILE A 12 20.79 -6.87 11.32
N ALA A 13 21.35 -5.88 12.03
CA ALA A 13 20.80 -4.53 12.08
C ALA A 13 20.75 -3.88 10.69
N ALA A 14 21.80 -4.05 9.87
CA ALA A 14 21.84 -3.52 8.50
C ALA A 14 20.74 -4.14 7.60
N VAL A 15 20.56 -5.45 7.67
CA VAL A 15 19.50 -6.15 6.91
C VAL A 15 18.11 -5.67 7.33
N LEU A 16 17.86 -5.55 8.63
CA LEU A 16 16.56 -5.07 9.15
C LEU A 16 16.29 -3.61 8.77
N LEU A 17 17.32 -2.74 8.83
CA LEU A 17 17.18 -1.34 8.42
C LEU A 17 16.90 -1.22 6.91
N LEU A 18 17.65 -1.91 6.07
CA LEU A 18 17.43 -1.90 4.62
C LEU A 18 16.03 -2.38 4.27
N SER A 19 15.59 -3.45 4.89
CA SER A 19 14.25 -3.98 4.68
C SER A 19 13.16 -3.03 5.16
N GLY A 20 13.33 -2.39 6.31
CA GLY A 20 12.41 -1.36 6.81
C GLY A 20 12.29 -0.18 5.85
N VAL A 21 13.41 0.29 5.30
CA VAL A 21 13.41 1.38 4.30
C VAL A 21 12.65 0.96 3.03
N ILE A 22 12.91 -0.23 2.50
CA ILE A 22 12.20 -0.75 1.32
C ILE A 22 10.69 -0.83 1.59
N SER A 23 10.28 -1.38 2.72
CA SER A 23 8.86 -1.49 3.10
C SER A 23 8.17 -0.13 3.20
N ILE A 24 8.84 0.88 3.75
CA ILE A 24 8.31 2.26 3.84
C ILE A 24 8.15 2.88 2.45
N LEU A 25 9.11 2.68 1.55
CA LEU A 25 9.06 3.21 0.19
C LEU A 25 7.92 2.57 -0.62
N GLU A 26 7.75 1.26 -0.53
CA GLU A 26 6.66 0.54 -1.19
C GLU A 26 5.29 0.95 -0.62
N TYR A 27 5.16 1.10 0.70
CA TYR A 27 3.93 1.59 1.33
C TYR A 27 3.55 3.00 0.84
N ARG A 28 4.51 3.92 0.74
CA ARG A 28 4.26 5.27 0.22
C ARG A 28 3.77 5.23 -1.23
N ARG A 29 4.46 4.50 -2.11
CA ARG A 29 4.04 4.34 -3.51
C ARG A 29 2.62 3.81 -3.63
N MET A 30 2.27 2.83 -2.80
CA MET A 30 0.93 2.25 -2.78
C MET A 30 -0.11 3.25 -2.29
N SER A 31 0.18 4.00 -1.23
CA SER A 31 -0.70 5.04 -0.68
C SER A 31 -0.99 6.14 -1.72
N ASP A 32 0.05 6.61 -2.42
CA ASP A 32 -0.09 7.64 -3.45
C ASP A 32 -0.92 7.14 -4.63
N TYR A 33 -0.67 5.91 -5.09
CA TYR A 33 -1.43 5.28 -6.17
C TYR A 33 -2.93 5.15 -5.82
N VAL A 34 -3.25 4.66 -4.63
CA VAL A 34 -4.64 4.53 -4.16
C VAL A 34 -5.34 5.87 -4.06
N SER A 35 -4.66 6.85 -3.47
CA SER A 35 -5.22 8.21 -3.32
C SER A 35 -5.52 8.84 -4.68
N GLU A 36 -4.63 8.71 -5.65
CA GLU A 36 -4.82 9.22 -7.00
C GLU A 36 -5.97 8.50 -7.72
N LEU A 37 -6.03 7.17 -7.63
CA LEU A 37 -7.07 6.34 -8.25
C LEU A 37 -8.47 6.70 -7.72
N ILE A 38 -8.62 6.71 -6.39
CA ILE A 38 -9.91 7.02 -5.75
C ILE A 38 -10.34 8.45 -6.09
N SER A 39 -9.43 9.43 -5.99
CA SER A 39 -9.72 10.83 -6.27
C SER A 39 -10.15 11.04 -7.74
N SER A 40 -9.45 10.41 -8.69
CA SER A 40 -9.75 10.50 -10.12
C SER A 40 -11.12 9.90 -10.44
N ASN A 41 -11.40 8.69 -9.98
CA ASN A 41 -12.66 8.00 -10.28
C ASN A 41 -13.86 8.66 -9.60
N ILE A 42 -13.76 9.08 -8.33
CA ILE A 42 -14.83 9.83 -7.66
C ILE A 42 -15.10 11.14 -8.38
N LYS A 43 -14.05 11.85 -8.82
CA LYS A 43 -14.20 13.08 -9.59
C LYS A 43 -14.92 12.82 -10.92
N SER A 44 -14.56 11.76 -11.64
CA SER A 44 -15.20 11.39 -12.91
C SER A 44 -16.69 11.06 -12.74
N ILE A 45 -17.03 10.28 -11.71
CA ILE A 45 -18.42 9.95 -11.38
C ILE A 45 -19.23 11.22 -11.06
N ASN A 46 -18.71 12.09 -10.19
CA ASN A 46 -19.39 13.33 -9.82
C ASN A 46 -19.59 14.26 -11.02
N LEU A 47 -18.59 14.39 -11.90
CA LEU A 47 -18.70 15.20 -13.10
C LEU A 47 -19.73 14.64 -14.08
N SER A 48 -19.75 13.34 -14.31
CA SER A 48 -20.72 12.72 -15.20
C SER A 48 -22.15 12.81 -14.65
N GLN A 49 -22.34 12.68 -13.33
CA GLN A 49 -23.62 12.90 -12.68
C GLN A 49 -24.07 14.36 -12.83
N LYS A 50 -23.17 15.32 -12.64
CA LYS A 50 -23.49 16.74 -12.82
C LYS A 50 -23.93 17.04 -14.25
N LEU A 51 -23.24 16.51 -15.26
CA LEU A 51 -23.64 16.64 -16.66
C LEU A 51 -25.03 16.03 -16.91
N SER A 52 -25.31 14.87 -16.33
CA SER A 52 -26.63 14.23 -16.42
C SER A 52 -27.74 15.09 -15.78
N ASP A 53 -27.46 15.65 -14.60
CA ASP A 53 -28.45 16.43 -13.85
C ASP A 53 -28.79 17.76 -14.55
N ILE A 54 -27.77 18.50 -15.01
CA ILE A 54 -27.97 19.74 -15.77
C ILE A 54 -28.83 19.49 -17.02
N THR A 55 -28.51 18.44 -17.77
CA THR A 55 -29.23 18.13 -19.01
C THR A 55 -30.65 17.60 -18.74
N ARG A 56 -30.83 16.84 -17.65
CA ARG A 56 -32.17 16.38 -17.21
C ARG A 56 -33.05 17.54 -16.79
N GLU A 57 -32.53 18.50 -16.06
CA GLU A 57 -33.25 19.67 -15.62
C GLU A 57 -33.71 20.50 -16.83
N TYR A 58 -32.82 20.71 -17.79
CA TYR A 58 -33.12 21.38 -19.04
C TYR A 58 -34.25 20.68 -19.83
N ASP A 59 -34.16 19.35 -20.03
CA ASP A 59 -35.16 18.55 -20.73
C ASP A 59 -36.52 18.59 -20.03
N GLN A 60 -36.55 18.56 -18.69
CA GLN A 60 -37.78 18.66 -17.90
C GLN A 60 -38.44 20.04 -18.04
N GLN A 61 -37.65 21.10 -18.07
CA GLN A 61 -38.18 22.48 -18.30
C GLN A 61 -38.69 22.62 -19.72
N MET A 62 -38.01 22.08 -20.73
CA MET A 62 -38.51 22.01 -22.10
C MET A 62 -39.86 21.26 -22.20
N LEU A 63 -39.98 20.12 -21.50
CA LEU A 63 -41.25 19.40 -21.43
C LEU A 63 -42.38 20.27 -20.80
N ALA A 64 -42.04 21.04 -19.76
CA ALA A 64 -43.01 21.94 -19.15
C ALA A 64 -43.53 22.99 -20.15
N VAL A 65 -42.67 23.60 -20.97
CA VAL A 65 -43.05 24.50 -22.05
C VAL A 65 -44.02 23.83 -23.03
N VAL A 66 -43.73 22.58 -23.45
CA VAL A 66 -44.60 21.84 -24.36
C VAL A 66 -45.98 21.57 -23.75
N VAL A 67 -46.01 21.13 -22.48
CA VAL A 67 -47.26 20.77 -21.80
C VAL A 67 -48.13 21.99 -21.46
N THR A 68 -47.51 23.09 -21.06
CA THR A 68 -48.22 24.33 -20.70
C THR A 68 -48.52 25.22 -21.89
N ASN A 69 -47.87 24.98 -23.02
CA ASN A 69 -47.86 25.82 -24.22
C ASN A 69 -47.47 27.27 -23.90
N ASP A 70 -46.49 27.44 -23.00
CA ASP A 70 -46.03 28.74 -22.54
C ASP A 70 -44.50 28.88 -22.78
N ILE A 71 -44.14 29.63 -23.84
CA ILE A 71 -42.76 29.90 -24.25
C ILE A 71 -41.98 30.69 -23.19
N SER A 72 -42.67 31.41 -22.30
CA SER A 72 -42.01 32.22 -21.26
C SER A 72 -41.26 31.33 -20.24
N LEU A 73 -41.59 30.05 -20.19
CA LEU A 73 -40.92 29.03 -19.35
C LEU A 73 -39.70 28.41 -20.03
N MET A 74 -39.29 28.89 -21.22
CA MET A 74 -38.15 28.35 -21.95
C MET A 74 -36.86 28.44 -21.11
N PRO A 75 -36.20 27.32 -20.87
CA PRO A 75 -35.00 27.34 -20.05
C PRO A 75 -33.80 27.93 -20.79
N GLU A 76 -32.96 28.63 -20.05
CA GLU A 76 -31.63 28.97 -20.51
C GLU A 76 -30.68 27.81 -20.23
N PHE A 77 -29.82 27.50 -21.19
CA PHE A 77 -28.80 26.47 -21.03
C PHE A 77 -27.39 27.06 -21.03
N ASP A 78 -26.63 26.82 -19.96
CA ASP A 78 -25.24 27.24 -19.86
C ASP A 78 -24.33 26.25 -20.60
N ILE A 79 -24.07 26.52 -21.87
CA ILE A 79 -23.19 25.71 -22.74
C ILE A 79 -21.74 25.79 -22.25
N GLU A 80 -21.32 26.93 -21.69
CA GLU A 80 -19.95 27.11 -21.20
C GLU A 80 -19.68 26.24 -19.97
N ASP A 81 -20.59 26.20 -19.01
CA ASP A 81 -20.48 25.32 -17.82
C ASP A 81 -20.50 23.85 -18.25
N PHE A 82 -21.37 23.43 -19.17
CA PHE A 82 -21.40 22.07 -19.68
C PHE A 82 -20.06 21.70 -20.32
N THR A 83 -19.52 22.54 -21.19
CA THR A 83 -18.26 22.29 -21.88
C THR A 83 -17.09 22.20 -20.88
N ALA A 84 -17.03 23.09 -19.90
CA ALA A 84 -16.02 23.07 -18.85
C ALA A 84 -16.10 21.79 -17.99
N GLN A 85 -17.32 21.29 -17.70
CA GLN A 85 -17.51 20.03 -16.98
C GLN A 85 -17.07 18.83 -17.84
N ALA A 86 -17.41 18.82 -19.14
CA ALA A 86 -16.99 17.76 -20.08
C ALA A 86 -15.47 17.72 -20.25
N ASP A 87 -14.81 18.87 -20.38
CA ASP A 87 -13.33 18.96 -20.45
C ASP A 87 -12.69 18.50 -19.13
N SER A 88 -13.27 18.85 -17.98
CA SER A 88 -12.81 18.39 -16.68
C SER A 88 -12.99 16.88 -16.53
N LEU A 89 -14.07 16.30 -17.04
CA LEU A 89 -14.30 14.85 -17.09
C LEU A 89 -13.26 14.17 -17.98
N LYS A 90 -13.01 14.70 -19.17
CA LYS A 90 -11.99 14.20 -20.09
C LYS A 90 -10.58 14.22 -19.48
N ALA A 91 -10.26 15.27 -18.73
CA ALA A 91 -8.99 15.37 -18.01
C ALA A 91 -8.85 14.38 -16.82
N SER A 92 -9.97 13.92 -16.25
CA SER A 92 -9.98 12.97 -15.13
C SER A 92 -9.90 11.50 -15.56
N VAL A 93 -10.28 11.16 -16.80
CA VAL A 93 -10.25 9.82 -17.37
C VAL A 93 -8.94 9.61 -18.12
N LYS A 94 -8.17 8.60 -17.72
CA LYS A 94 -6.83 8.33 -18.29
C LYS A 94 -6.84 7.29 -19.41
N SER A 95 -7.88 6.48 -19.49
CA SER A 95 -7.95 5.39 -20.47
C SER A 95 -8.33 5.92 -21.86
N PRO A 96 -7.73 5.39 -22.96
CA PRO A 96 -8.09 5.76 -24.31
C PRO A 96 -9.57 5.48 -24.63
N LEU A 97 -10.10 4.36 -24.17
CA LEU A 97 -11.51 3.98 -24.37
C LEU A 97 -12.47 4.94 -23.64
N GLY A 98 -12.14 5.31 -22.40
CA GLY A 98 -12.94 6.30 -21.67
C GLY A 98 -12.93 7.68 -22.34
N MET A 99 -11.81 8.10 -22.92
CA MET A 99 -11.72 9.34 -23.68
C MET A 99 -12.62 9.29 -24.93
N GLU A 100 -12.64 8.19 -25.67
CA GLU A 100 -13.51 7.97 -26.83
C GLU A 100 -14.98 8.01 -26.45
N MET A 101 -15.35 7.43 -25.28
CA MET A 101 -16.72 7.50 -24.76
C MET A 101 -17.13 8.93 -24.42
N ILE A 102 -16.22 9.73 -23.86
CA ILE A 102 -16.48 11.14 -23.56
C ILE A 102 -16.65 11.93 -24.86
N ASP A 103 -15.83 11.69 -25.88
CA ASP A 103 -16.00 12.34 -27.18
C ASP A 103 -17.35 11.96 -27.82
N THR A 104 -17.80 10.70 -27.70
CA THR A 104 -19.12 10.24 -28.13
C THR A 104 -20.26 10.96 -27.36
N LEU A 105 -20.07 11.12 -26.04
CA LEU A 105 -21.01 11.86 -25.19
C LEU A 105 -21.14 13.33 -25.62
N VAL A 106 -20.03 14.00 -25.89
CA VAL A 106 -20.01 15.39 -26.37
C VAL A 106 -20.73 15.53 -27.72
N VAL A 107 -20.54 14.58 -28.63
CA VAL A 107 -21.23 14.56 -29.93
C VAL A 107 -22.74 14.38 -29.76
N SER A 108 -23.17 13.48 -28.91
CA SER A 108 -24.61 13.27 -28.65
C SER A 108 -25.25 14.45 -27.94
N PHE A 109 -24.54 15.12 -27.02
CA PHE A 109 -24.95 16.37 -26.40
C PHE A 109 -25.11 17.51 -27.44
N ASP A 110 -24.10 17.72 -28.29
CA ASP A 110 -24.14 18.73 -29.36
C ASP A 110 -25.37 18.51 -30.30
N ALA A 111 -25.63 17.23 -30.64
CA ALA A 111 -26.80 16.87 -31.44
C ALA A 111 -28.14 17.19 -30.72
N PHE A 112 -28.21 16.96 -29.39
CA PHE A 112 -29.35 17.30 -28.58
C PHE A 112 -29.55 18.83 -28.52
N MET A 113 -28.51 19.58 -28.20
CA MET A 113 -28.57 21.04 -28.08
C MET A 113 -28.90 21.74 -29.40
N LYS A 114 -28.27 21.35 -30.52
CA LYS A 114 -28.59 21.84 -31.85
C LYS A 114 -30.05 21.57 -32.25
N THR A 115 -30.61 20.48 -31.76
CA THR A 115 -32.03 20.17 -31.99
C THR A 115 -32.90 21.03 -31.09
N SER A 116 -32.58 21.20 -29.81
CA SER A 116 -33.36 22.02 -28.87
C SER A 116 -33.40 23.52 -29.24
N MET A 117 -32.29 24.04 -29.82
CA MET A 117 -32.25 25.44 -30.32
C MET A 117 -33.26 25.74 -31.43
N LYS A 118 -33.80 24.71 -32.08
CA LYS A 118 -34.88 24.89 -33.10
C LYS A 118 -36.26 24.94 -32.47
N PHE A 119 -36.35 24.78 -31.16
CA PHE A 119 -37.65 24.73 -30.48
C PHE A 119 -38.48 26.02 -30.68
N ASP A 120 -37.86 27.19 -30.61
CA ASP A 120 -38.53 28.47 -30.81
C ASP A 120 -39.16 28.58 -32.19
N GLU A 121 -38.45 28.13 -33.23
CA GLU A 121 -38.94 28.10 -34.61
C GLU A 121 -40.14 27.15 -34.74
N VAL A 122 -40.05 25.97 -34.10
CA VAL A 122 -41.10 24.96 -34.12
C VAL A 122 -42.32 25.44 -33.34
N PHE A 123 -42.11 26.05 -32.16
CA PHE A 123 -43.17 26.56 -31.30
C PHE A 123 -44.00 27.67 -31.98
N LEU A 124 -43.34 28.54 -32.76
CA LEU A 124 -43.96 29.64 -33.48
C LEU A 124 -44.57 29.25 -34.82
N ALA A 125 -44.32 28.02 -35.29
CA ALA A 125 -44.78 27.51 -36.58
C ALA A 125 -46.18 26.90 -36.46
N ASP A 126 -47.21 27.56 -36.99
CA ASP A 126 -48.60 27.06 -36.99
C ASP A 126 -48.79 25.71 -37.68
N SER A 127 -47.80 25.24 -38.46
CA SER A 127 -47.88 24.01 -39.25
C SER A 127 -47.28 22.78 -38.57
N VAL A 128 -46.64 22.92 -37.40
CA VAL A 128 -45.96 21.85 -36.69
C VAL A 128 -46.57 21.64 -35.32
N ASP A 129 -46.96 20.40 -35.00
CA ASP A 129 -47.34 20.02 -33.64
C ASP A 129 -46.11 20.00 -32.74
N THR A 130 -46.00 20.92 -31.79
CA THR A 130 -44.88 21.06 -30.88
C THR A 130 -44.67 19.80 -30.04
N GLY A 131 -45.77 19.14 -29.62
CA GLY A 131 -45.71 17.88 -28.87
C GLY A 131 -45.15 16.74 -29.72
N GLU A 132 -45.66 16.57 -30.96
CA GLU A 132 -45.17 15.55 -31.88
C GLU A 132 -43.70 15.77 -32.21
N TRP A 133 -43.28 17.01 -32.43
CA TRP A 133 -41.86 17.33 -32.67
C TRP A 133 -40.99 17.04 -31.42
N PHE A 134 -41.46 17.43 -30.23
CA PHE A 134 -40.75 17.20 -28.99
C PHE A 134 -40.51 15.71 -28.76
N PHE A 135 -41.56 14.90 -28.80
CA PHE A 135 -41.44 13.45 -28.55
C PHE A 135 -40.81 12.67 -29.73
N GLY A 136 -41.04 13.12 -30.98
CA GLY A 136 -40.53 12.43 -32.17
C GLY A 136 -39.14 12.85 -32.60
N THR A 137 -38.70 14.06 -32.25
CA THR A 137 -37.42 14.62 -32.74
C THR A 137 -36.44 14.92 -31.60
N LEU A 138 -36.85 15.67 -30.57
CA LEU A 138 -35.96 16.10 -29.49
C LEU A 138 -35.68 14.94 -28.49
N GLN A 139 -36.73 14.26 -28.03
CA GLN A 139 -36.60 13.17 -27.04
C GLN A 139 -35.70 12.01 -27.49
N PRO A 140 -35.69 11.58 -28.75
CA PRO A 140 -34.69 10.58 -29.19
C PRO A 140 -33.26 11.06 -29.09
N ARG A 141 -32.95 12.35 -29.27
CA ARG A 141 -31.64 12.94 -29.10
C ARG A 141 -31.22 12.96 -27.64
N TYR A 142 -32.14 13.39 -26.76
CA TYR A 142 -31.94 13.33 -25.32
C TYR A 142 -31.72 11.90 -24.81
N SER A 143 -32.53 10.95 -25.30
CA SER A 143 -32.39 9.54 -24.95
C SER A 143 -31.03 8.95 -25.36
N LYS A 144 -30.52 9.36 -26.54
CA LYS A 144 -29.18 8.96 -27.01
C LYS A 144 -28.09 9.53 -26.06
N PHE A 145 -28.15 10.80 -25.71
CA PHE A 145 -27.22 11.41 -24.76
C PHE A 145 -27.28 10.72 -23.39
N ARG A 146 -28.46 10.43 -22.85
CA ARG A 146 -28.62 9.69 -21.59
C ARG A 146 -28.03 8.29 -21.67
N HIS A 147 -28.21 7.62 -22.79
CA HIS A 147 -27.60 6.32 -23.00
C HIS A 147 -26.08 6.40 -22.96
N ASP A 148 -25.48 7.36 -23.66
CA ASP A 148 -24.04 7.52 -23.73
C ASP A 148 -23.42 7.86 -22.36
N ILE A 149 -24.09 8.70 -21.54
CA ILE A 149 -23.64 9.00 -20.17
C ILE A 149 -23.75 7.78 -19.25
N ASN A 150 -24.78 6.95 -19.41
CA ASN A 150 -24.92 5.72 -18.63
C ASN A 150 -23.84 4.71 -18.97
N VAL A 151 -23.55 4.55 -20.29
CA VAL A 151 -22.45 3.67 -20.75
C VAL A 151 -21.10 4.15 -20.22
N LEU A 152 -20.86 5.46 -20.23
CA LEU A 152 -19.64 6.03 -19.63
C LEU A 152 -19.56 5.77 -18.12
N ASN A 153 -20.67 5.95 -17.39
CA ASN A 153 -20.71 5.67 -15.95
C ASN A 153 -20.44 4.19 -15.66
N GLU A 154 -21.05 3.28 -16.40
CA GLU A 154 -20.83 1.85 -16.25
C GLU A 154 -19.34 1.51 -16.48
N TYR A 155 -18.75 2.07 -17.53
CA TYR A 155 -17.31 1.93 -17.79
C TYR A 155 -16.44 2.45 -16.64
N ILE A 156 -16.74 3.66 -16.08
CA ILE A 156 -15.97 4.21 -14.95
C ILE A 156 -16.10 3.31 -13.71
N TYR A 157 -17.26 2.72 -13.46
CA TYR A 157 -17.45 1.76 -12.36
C TYR A 157 -16.70 0.47 -12.58
N GLU A 158 -16.70 -0.08 -13.80
CA GLU A 158 -15.90 -1.27 -14.15
C GLU A 158 -14.40 -0.98 -14.03
N ASP A 159 -13.93 0.17 -14.50
CA ASP A 159 -12.54 0.59 -14.38
C ASP A 159 -12.13 0.70 -12.91
N LEU A 160 -12.98 1.29 -12.06
CA LEU A 160 -12.77 1.34 -10.61
C LEU A 160 -12.69 -0.06 -9.99
N GLN A 161 -13.55 -0.99 -10.39
CA GLN A 161 -13.58 -2.35 -9.89
C GLN A 161 -12.34 -3.14 -10.32
N ASN A 162 -11.92 -3.02 -11.57
CA ASN A 162 -10.72 -3.67 -12.11
C ASN A 162 -9.45 -3.13 -11.42
N ASN A 163 -9.36 -1.82 -11.25
CA ASN A 163 -8.27 -1.17 -10.52
C ASN A 163 -8.26 -1.55 -9.04
N SER A 164 -9.40 -1.86 -8.42
CA SER A 164 -9.48 -2.38 -7.05
C SER A 164 -8.88 -3.79 -6.94
N ALA A 165 -9.05 -4.63 -7.96
CA ALA A 165 -8.41 -5.96 -8.01
C ALA A 165 -6.88 -5.86 -8.16
N ASP A 166 -6.41 -4.91 -8.99
CA ASP A 166 -4.98 -4.59 -9.11
C ASP A 166 -4.41 -4.01 -7.82
N PHE A 167 -5.23 -3.26 -7.07
CA PHE A 167 -4.90 -2.78 -5.73
C PHE A 167 -4.65 -3.94 -4.76
N ASP A 168 -5.53 -4.92 -4.69
CA ASP A 168 -5.37 -6.07 -3.81
C ASP A 168 -4.07 -6.83 -4.14
N ALA A 169 -3.78 -7.04 -5.41
CA ALA A 169 -2.52 -7.64 -5.86
C ALA A 169 -1.29 -6.78 -5.48
N GLY A 170 -1.38 -5.47 -5.65
CA GLY A 170 -0.36 -4.50 -5.27
C GLY A 170 -0.14 -4.43 -3.75
N PHE A 171 -1.21 -4.49 -2.96
CA PHE A 171 -1.18 -4.52 -1.51
C PHE A 171 -0.43 -5.74 -0.98
N TYR A 172 -0.75 -6.94 -1.47
CA TYR A 172 -0.01 -8.15 -1.12
C TYR A 172 1.47 -8.07 -1.54
N ARG A 173 1.76 -7.53 -2.72
CA ARG A 173 3.12 -7.34 -3.21
C ARG A 173 3.92 -6.36 -2.35
N SER A 174 3.29 -5.37 -1.74
CA SER A 174 3.91 -4.40 -0.83
C SER A 174 4.13 -4.97 0.57
N ILE A 175 3.20 -5.78 1.10
CA ILE A 175 3.28 -6.35 2.45
C ILE A 175 4.23 -7.53 2.53
N ILE A 176 4.27 -8.40 1.52
CA ILE A 176 5.07 -9.63 1.52
C ILE A 176 6.55 -9.37 1.86
N PRO A 177 7.26 -8.39 1.26
CA PRO A 177 8.65 -8.10 1.62
C PRO A 177 8.82 -7.72 3.09
N GLY A 178 7.88 -6.97 3.65
CA GLY A 178 7.89 -6.59 5.07
C GLY A 178 7.75 -7.80 6.00
N VAL A 179 6.79 -8.67 5.73
CA VAL A 179 6.57 -9.90 6.51
C VAL A 179 7.76 -10.85 6.42
N VAL A 180 8.28 -11.05 5.20
CA VAL A 180 9.48 -11.88 4.97
C VAL A 180 10.67 -11.35 5.74
N SER A 181 10.84 -10.04 5.80
CA SER A 181 11.94 -9.40 6.51
C SER A 181 11.85 -9.55 8.01
N VAL A 182 10.65 -9.40 8.58
CA VAL A 182 10.42 -9.64 10.00
C VAL A 182 10.70 -11.10 10.35
N ALA A 183 10.23 -12.04 9.54
CA ALA A 183 10.48 -13.47 9.71
C ALA A 183 11.98 -13.80 9.64
N ALA A 184 12.69 -13.27 8.63
CA ALA A 184 14.13 -13.43 8.50
C ALA A 184 14.89 -12.82 9.69
N GLY A 185 14.47 -11.63 10.14
CA GLY A 185 15.03 -10.98 11.33
C GLY A 185 14.89 -11.83 12.59
N LEU A 186 13.72 -12.42 12.83
CA LEU A 186 13.49 -13.32 13.95
C LEU A 186 14.37 -14.57 13.88
N ILE A 187 14.48 -15.20 12.71
CA ILE A 187 15.38 -16.35 12.50
C ILE A 187 16.83 -15.97 12.83
N LEU A 188 17.30 -14.82 12.35
CA LEU A 188 18.66 -14.35 12.62
C LEU A 188 18.89 -14.08 14.11
N ILE A 189 17.89 -13.55 14.82
CA ILE A 189 17.95 -13.35 16.29
C ILE A 189 18.07 -14.70 17.00
N PHE A 190 17.27 -15.69 16.63
CA PHE A 190 17.38 -17.03 17.23
C PHE A 190 18.72 -17.70 16.95
N LEU A 191 19.25 -17.58 15.74
CA LEU A 191 20.57 -18.06 15.39
C LEU A 191 21.68 -17.36 16.20
N LEU A 192 21.55 -16.06 16.41
CA LEU A 192 22.49 -15.31 17.24
C LEU A 192 22.42 -15.73 18.71
N LEU A 193 21.22 -15.92 19.27
CA LEU A 193 21.03 -16.43 20.63
C LEU A 193 21.64 -17.83 20.78
N TYR A 194 21.39 -18.71 19.83
CA TYR A 194 21.99 -20.04 19.81
C TYR A 194 23.51 -19.96 19.76
N PHE A 195 24.06 -19.11 18.90
CA PHE A 195 25.50 -18.90 18.79
C PHE A 195 26.12 -18.40 20.11
N ILE A 196 25.47 -17.42 20.76
CA ILE A 196 25.93 -16.91 22.07
C ILE A 196 25.87 -18.00 23.12
N MET A 197 24.78 -18.78 23.16
CA MET A 197 24.61 -19.87 24.13
C MET A 197 25.73 -20.90 24.03
N VAL A 198 25.98 -21.36 22.80
CA VAL A 198 26.97 -22.42 22.56
C VAL A 198 28.43 -21.96 22.75
N ASN A 199 28.76 -20.77 22.25
CA ASN A 199 30.14 -20.32 22.20
C ASN A 199 30.56 -19.48 23.40
N TYR A 200 29.63 -18.96 24.20
CA TYR A 200 29.95 -18.10 25.34
C TYR A 200 29.33 -18.58 26.66
N VAL A 201 28.04 -18.82 26.68
CA VAL A 201 27.34 -19.16 27.94
C VAL A 201 27.74 -20.51 28.46
N ASN A 202 27.66 -21.54 27.62
CA ASN A 202 28.06 -22.92 28.01
C ASN A 202 29.52 -23.05 28.48
N PRO A 203 30.53 -22.50 27.78
CA PRO A 203 31.89 -22.50 28.27
C PRO A 203 32.07 -21.79 29.63
N ILE A 204 31.42 -20.65 29.86
CA ILE A 204 31.49 -19.96 31.16
C ILE A 204 30.91 -20.83 32.28
N TYR A 205 29.75 -21.48 32.05
CA TYR A 205 29.19 -22.40 33.06
C TYR A 205 30.15 -23.55 33.34
N ARG A 206 30.76 -24.14 32.32
CA ARG A 206 31.72 -25.24 32.52
C ARG A 206 32.98 -24.84 33.27
N ILE A 207 33.46 -23.62 33.06
CA ILE A 207 34.60 -23.06 33.84
C ILE A 207 34.17 -22.86 35.29
N SER A 208 32.97 -22.30 35.53
CA SER A 208 32.42 -22.11 36.88
C SER A 208 32.25 -23.43 37.63
N ASP A 209 31.60 -24.42 37.00
CA ASP A 209 31.40 -25.75 37.57
C ASP A 209 32.73 -26.44 37.89
N GLY A 210 33.74 -26.25 37.04
CA GLY A 210 35.10 -26.78 37.27
C GLY A 210 35.77 -26.16 38.50
N ILE A 211 35.63 -24.84 38.69
CA ILE A 211 36.13 -24.12 39.88
C ILE A 211 35.41 -24.64 41.15
N ASP A 212 34.09 -24.79 41.09
CA ASP A 212 33.31 -25.26 42.24
C ASP A 212 33.60 -26.72 42.58
N ALA A 213 33.79 -27.59 41.58
CA ALA A 213 34.23 -28.96 41.77
C ALA A 213 35.59 -29.05 42.46
N TYR A 214 36.54 -28.18 42.03
CA TYR A 214 37.86 -28.11 42.70
C TYR A 214 37.77 -27.67 44.16
N LYS A 215 36.97 -26.67 44.45
CA LYS A 215 36.74 -26.20 45.83
C LYS A 215 36.12 -27.27 46.73
N ALA A 216 35.14 -28.02 46.24
CA ALA A 216 34.38 -29.02 46.99
C ALA A 216 35.19 -30.33 47.20
N THR A 217 35.88 -30.81 46.18
CA THR A 217 36.44 -32.16 46.15
C THR A 217 37.95 -32.20 45.92
N GLY A 218 38.59 -31.10 45.59
CA GLY A 218 40.01 -31.07 45.20
C GLY A 218 40.29 -31.68 43.80
N ARG A 219 39.26 -31.93 43.03
CA ARG A 219 39.39 -32.52 41.68
C ARG A 219 39.99 -31.50 40.72
N LEU A 220 41.07 -31.89 40.01
CA LEU A 220 41.72 -31.01 39.05
C LEU A 220 40.77 -30.61 37.91
N PHE A 221 40.84 -29.34 37.54
CA PHE A 221 40.09 -28.78 36.43
C PHE A 221 40.67 -29.25 35.11
N LYS A 222 39.88 -29.94 34.28
CA LYS A 222 40.24 -30.37 32.93
C LYS A 222 39.12 -30.04 31.97
N TYR A 223 39.05 -28.81 31.53
CA TYR A 223 38.17 -28.42 30.43
C TYR A 223 39.01 -27.98 29.25
N ASN A 224 38.89 -28.73 28.13
CA ASN A 224 39.54 -28.34 26.88
C ASN A 224 38.61 -27.43 26.10
N PHE A 225 39.05 -26.21 25.87
CA PHE A 225 38.33 -25.17 25.15
C PHE A 225 38.93 -25.03 23.75
N ASP A 226 38.14 -25.40 22.72
CA ASP A 226 38.49 -25.22 21.31
C ASP A 226 38.24 -23.77 20.87
N GLY A 227 39.13 -22.86 21.20
CA GLY A 227 39.02 -21.45 20.83
C GLY A 227 40.31 -20.68 21.05
N ASP A 228 40.50 -19.65 20.28
CA ASP A 228 41.65 -18.72 20.39
C ASP A 228 41.17 -17.33 20.73
N ASP A 229 40.34 -17.23 21.79
CA ASP A 229 39.76 -15.98 22.25
C ASP A 229 39.92 -15.77 23.76
N GLN A 230 39.32 -14.69 24.28
CA GLN A 230 39.43 -14.34 25.70
C GLN A 230 38.90 -15.43 26.64
N LEU A 231 37.96 -16.28 26.21
CA LEU A 231 37.47 -17.39 27.01
C LEU A 231 38.50 -18.52 27.10
N ALA A 232 39.19 -18.78 26.01
CA ALA A 232 40.33 -19.72 26.02
C ALA A 232 41.43 -19.29 27.00
N ASN A 233 41.76 -17.96 26.97
CA ASN A 233 42.75 -17.41 27.90
C ASN A 233 42.31 -17.49 29.37
N ILE A 234 41.02 -17.20 29.66
CA ILE A 234 40.43 -17.34 31.00
C ILE A 234 40.47 -18.82 31.44
N ASN A 235 40.10 -19.74 30.55
CA ASN A 235 40.11 -21.16 30.84
C ASN A 235 41.55 -21.66 31.16
N SER A 236 42.55 -21.27 30.38
CA SER A 236 43.94 -21.57 30.64
C SER A 236 44.43 -21.00 31.97
N GLY A 237 44.16 -19.70 32.20
CA GLY A 237 44.56 -19.03 33.45
C GLY A 237 43.92 -19.67 34.70
N VAL A 238 42.65 -20.08 34.62
CA VAL A 238 41.98 -20.82 35.69
C VAL A 238 42.59 -22.19 35.92
N SER A 239 42.91 -22.91 34.84
CA SER A 239 43.58 -24.20 34.92
C SER A 239 44.95 -24.09 35.64
N ASP A 240 45.77 -23.12 35.20
CA ASP A 240 47.11 -22.88 35.78
C ASP A 240 47.03 -22.51 37.27
N LEU A 241 46.07 -21.66 37.67
CA LEU A 241 45.85 -21.29 39.07
C LEU A 241 45.38 -22.47 39.92
N ILE A 242 44.57 -23.37 39.39
CA ILE A 242 44.12 -24.58 40.09
C ILE A 242 45.28 -25.53 40.27
N ASP A 243 46.09 -25.74 39.26
CA ASP A 243 47.26 -26.63 39.33
C ASP A 243 48.31 -26.12 40.33
N GLU A 244 48.59 -24.82 40.31
CA GLU A 244 49.48 -24.17 41.26
C GLU A 244 48.98 -24.27 42.72
N ASN A 245 47.70 -24.03 42.94
CA ASN A 245 47.09 -24.15 44.27
C ASN A 245 47.10 -25.62 44.75
N HIS A 246 46.89 -26.57 43.85
CA HIS A 246 46.94 -27.99 44.18
C HIS A 246 48.37 -28.39 44.63
N GLU A 247 49.38 -27.93 43.92
CA GLU A 247 50.79 -28.19 44.26
C GLU A 247 51.17 -27.55 45.61
N LEU A 248 50.76 -26.29 45.86
CA LEU A 248 50.95 -25.63 47.15
C LEU A 248 50.31 -26.38 48.30
N ARG A 249 49.08 -26.86 48.15
CA ARG A 249 48.40 -27.68 49.15
C ARG A 249 49.11 -29.00 49.42
N ARG A 250 49.70 -29.63 48.40
CA ARG A 250 50.50 -30.85 48.58
C ARG A 250 51.78 -30.55 49.36
N ARG A 251 52.49 -29.47 49.05
CA ARG A 251 53.68 -29.04 49.77
C ARG A 251 53.41 -28.73 51.24
N VAL A 252 52.35 -27.98 51.52
CA VAL A 252 51.89 -27.67 52.91
C VAL A 252 51.56 -28.94 53.67
N LYS A 253 50.87 -29.89 53.06
CA LYS A 253 50.54 -31.17 53.72
C LYS A 253 51.78 -31.98 54.01
N ALA A 254 52.76 -32.07 53.09
CA ALA A 254 54.01 -32.77 53.30
C ALA A 254 54.94 -32.13 54.36
N LEU A 255 54.84 -30.78 54.54
CA LEU A 255 55.56 -30.12 55.62
C LEU A 255 54.92 -30.42 57.01
N LYS A 256 53.58 -30.44 57.10
CA LYS A 256 52.85 -30.78 58.34
C LYS A 256 52.99 -32.23 58.77
N GLU A 257 53.24 -33.14 57.86
CA GLU A 257 53.51 -34.53 58.15
C GLU A 257 54.99 -34.80 58.64
N LYS A 258 55.84 -33.76 58.54
CA LYS A 258 57.24 -33.82 58.97
C LYS A 258 57.53 -33.19 60.34
N GLU A 259 56.56 -32.45 60.86
CA GLU A 259 56.47 -31.90 62.23
C GLU A 259 55.79 -32.93 63.15
#